data_700c95d05a9595276e2c0158333e4f5c
#
_entry.id   700c95d05a9595276e2c0158333e4f5c
#
_cell.length_a   1.000
_cell.length_b   1.000
_cell.length_c   1.000
_cell.angle_alpha   90.00
_cell.angle_beta   90.00
_cell.angle_gamma   90.00
#
_symmetry.space_group_name_H-M   'P 1'
#
loop_
_entity.id
_entity.type
_entity.pdbx_description
1 polymer ?
#
loop_
_entity_poly.entity_id
_entity_poly.type
_entity_poly.pdbx_seq_one_letter_code
_entity_poly.pdbx_strand_id
1 'polypeptide(L)'
;SMFFSMLVLADTHRKNLLKRGFTEQQIEENGYKSTPVFGYKKLTEKLLAAGCTVEGVPGFYQDKDGEWTIHFSNKSSGFLVPVRNMDGLIVGAQIRLDHPYDGRKYIWLSSTNFNMGTSSGSPVHLAGSPGEKTIFITEGPLKGDLAHALSGRTFGCVPGANQYANLPPFLQEMKRTGTQSVYEAYDMDKLLKTACRGDYNEKCVHCENYRKYREGQELPCEKKNVKRQNIQRGCQKLTQICWELGLSVKTLTWDMDKDGDWAERVKGVDDYLHDLEQKKQGQTS
;
A
#
# COMPACT_ATOMS: atom_id res chain seq x y z
N SER A 1 16.79 7.73 -6.81
CA SER A 1 17.26 6.62 -7.65
C SER A 1 17.32 7.04 -9.11
N MET A 2 18.44 6.76 -9.78
CA MET A 2 18.64 7.11 -11.21
C MET A 2 17.57 6.46 -12.12
N PHE A 3 17.16 5.22 -11.83
CA PHE A 3 16.08 4.57 -12.56
C PHE A 3 14.80 5.44 -12.58
N PHE A 4 14.35 5.91 -11.42
CA PHE A 4 13.15 6.74 -11.33
C PHE A 4 13.30 8.10 -12.04
N SER A 5 14.49 8.70 -12.03
CA SER A 5 14.72 9.98 -12.73
C SER A 5 14.65 9.87 -14.26
N MET A 6 14.79 8.66 -14.81
CA MET A 6 14.66 8.39 -16.25
C MET A 6 13.21 8.19 -16.72
N LEU A 7 12.26 8.09 -15.78
CA LEU A 7 10.84 7.85 -16.05
C LEU A 7 10.05 9.15 -15.90
N VAL A 8 8.93 9.23 -16.60
CA VAL A 8 7.98 10.33 -16.50
C VAL A 8 6.69 9.87 -15.83
N LEU A 9 5.94 10.79 -15.26
CA LEU A 9 4.58 10.55 -14.78
C LEU A 9 3.59 11.04 -15.84
N ALA A 10 2.78 10.14 -16.38
CA ALA A 10 1.74 10.48 -17.35
C ALA A 10 0.65 11.35 -16.72
N ASP A 11 0.07 12.24 -17.50
CA ASP A 11 -0.98 13.18 -17.03
C ASP A 11 -2.19 12.46 -16.43
N THR A 12 -2.55 11.30 -16.94
CA THR A 12 -3.64 10.47 -16.42
C THR A 12 -3.36 10.01 -14.98
N HIS A 13 -2.13 9.58 -14.70
CA HIS A 13 -1.71 9.17 -13.36
C HIS A 13 -1.57 10.38 -12.43
N ARG A 14 -1.02 11.50 -12.92
CA ARG A 14 -0.94 12.76 -12.18
C ARG A 14 -2.32 13.23 -11.74
N LYS A 15 -3.30 13.27 -12.66
CA LYS A 15 -4.69 13.63 -12.35
C LYS A 15 -5.32 12.67 -11.34
N ASN A 16 -5.00 11.37 -11.41
CA ASN A 16 -5.48 10.39 -10.42
C ASN A 16 -4.94 10.68 -9.02
N LEU A 17 -3.66 11.04 -8.89
CA LEU A 17 -3.02 11.38 -7.62
C LEU A 17 -3.59 12.69 -7.04
N LEU A 18 -3.77 13.73 -7.87
CA LEU A 18 -4.42 14.99 -7.47
C LEU A 18 -5.85 14.74 -6.95
N LYS A 19 -6.62 13.91 -7.66
CA LYS A 19 -7.99 13.55 -7.23
C LYS A 19 -8.01 12.81 -5.89
N ARG A 20 -6.91 12.13 -5.52
CA ARG A 20 -6.76 11.47 -4.22
C ARG A 20 -6.44 12.43 -3.08
N GLY A 21 -6.10 13.68 -3.37
CA GLY A 21 -5.77 14.71 -2.38
C GLY A 21 -4.29 15.05 -2.27
N PHE A 22 -3.42 14.49 -3.12
CA PHE A 22 -2.04 14.95 -3.21
C PHE A 22 -1.96 16.34 -3.88
N THR A 23 -1.01 17.15 -3.45
CA THR A 23 -0.59 18.35 -4.19
C THR A 23 0.44 18.00 -5.27
N GLU A 24 0.67 18.88 -6.23
CA GLU A 24 1.72 18.70 -7.25
C GLU A 24 3.11 18.54 -6.62
N GLN A 25 3.40 19.33 -5.60
CA GLN A 25 4.65 19.24 -4.87
C GLN A 25 4.84 17.87 -4.20
N GLN A 26 3.82 17.34 -3.52
CA GLN A 26 3.85 16.03 -2.89
C GLN A 26 4.00 14.89 -3.91
N ILE A 27 3.38 15.01 -5.08
CA ILE A 27 3.54 14.04 -6.18
C ILE A 27 5.00 13.99 -6.65
N GLU A 28 5.63 15.15 -6.78
CA GLU A 28 7.04 15.27 -7.20
C GLU A 28 8.00 14.75 -6.12
N GLU A 29 7.82 15.12 -4.86
CA GLU A 29 8.63 14.68 -3.72
C GLU A 29 8.56 13.18 -3.49
N ASN A 30 7.38 12.58 -3.60
CA ASN A 30 7.20 11.13 -3.51
C ASN A 30 7.80 10.39 -4.70
N GLY A 31 7.94 11.06 -5.85
CA GLY A 31 8.64 10.52 -7.01
C GLY A 31 7.88 9.43 -7.76
N TYR A 32 6.55 9.50 -7.79
CA TYR A 32 5.72 8.58 -8.57
C TYR A 32 6.05 8.68 -10.06
N LYS A 33 6.08 7.55 -10.76
CA LYS A 33 6.41 7.46 -12.19
C LYS A 33 5.50 6.47 -12.89
N SER A 34 5.12 6.73 -14.13
CA SER A 34 4.40 5.76 -14.94
C SER A 34 5.30 4.61 -15.36
N THR A 35 4.74 3.40 -15.45
CA THR A 35 5.46 2.27 -16.02
C THR A 35 5.74 2.53 -17.50
N PRO A 36 6.97 2.31 -17.98
CA PRO A 36 7.29 2.49 -19.39
C PRO A 36 6.57 1.42 -20.23
N VAL A 37 6.19 1.78 -21.45
CA VAL A 37 5.47 0.91 -22.39
C VAL A 37 6.45 0.15 -23.30
N PHE A 38 7.63 0.70 -23.53
CA PHE A 38 8.69 0.14 -24.39
C PHE A 38 10.07 0.65 -23.97
N GLY A 39 11.12 0.17 -24.65
CA GLY A 39 12.48 0.68 -24.47
C GLY A 39 13.20 0.13 -23.26
N TYR A 40 12.78 -1.00 -22.72
CA TYR A 40 13.30 -1.61 -21.48
C TYR A 40 14.81 -1.87 -21.52
N LYS A 41 15.31 -2.47 -22.62
CA LYS A 41 16.72 -2.76 -22.82
C LYS A 41 17.55 -1.47 -22.85
N LYS A 42 17.13 -0.49 -23.65
CA LYS A 42 17.78 0.83 -23.74
C LYS A 42 17.79 1.59 -22.41
N LEU A 43 16.75 1.45 -21.60
CA LEU A 43 16.68 2.02 -20.26
C LEU A 43 17.74 1.39 -19.35
N THR A 44 17.86 0.06 -19.39
CA THR A 44 18.86 -0.68 -18.62
C THR A 44 20.29 -0.39 -19.09
N GLU A 45 20.53 -0.33 -20.39
CA GLU A 45 21.82 0.06 -20.99
C GLU A 45 22.28 1.43 -20.48
N LYS A 46 21.38 2.43 -20.43
CA LYS A 46 21.68 3.76 -19.90
C LYS A 46 22.05 3.74 -18.42
N LEU A 47 21.39 2.88 -17.61
CA LEU A 47 21.74 2.73 -16.20
C LEU A 47 23.14 2.13 -16.04
N LEU A 48 23.46 1.08 -16.79
CA LEU A 48 24.77 0.44 -16.78
C LEU A 48 25.87 1.39 -17.26
N ALA A 49 25.63 2.14 -18.36
CA ALA A 49 26.56 3.14 -18.86
C ALA A 49 26.83 4.29 -17.86
N ALA A 50 25.85 4.56 -16.98
CA ALA A 50 25.99 5.53 -15.90
C ALA A 50 26.65 4.94 -14.64
N GLY A 51 27.18 3.71 -14.69
CA GLY A 51 27.85 3.04 -13.58
C GLY A 51 26.89 2.44 -12.51
N CYS A 52 25.60 2.32 -12.82
CA CYS A 52 24.68 1.67 -11.89
C CYS A 52 24.80 0.15 -11.97
N THR A 53 24.77 -0.52 -10.81
CA THR A 53 24.59 -1.97 -10.73
C THR A 53 23.09 -2.29 -10.75
N VAL A 54 22.67 -3.25 -11.60
CA VAL A 54 21.30 -3.72 -11.70
C VAL A 54 21.13 -5.15 -11.18
N GLU A 55 22.21 -5.88 -10.99
CA GLU A 55 22.23 -7.19 -10.35
C GLU A 55 21.72 -7.10 -8.91
N GLY A 56 20.84 -8.02 -8.52
CA GLY A 56 20.22 -8.00 -7.21
C GLY A 56 19.11 -6.91 -7.03
N VAL A 57 18.84 -6.11 -8.06
CA VAL A 57 17.81 -5.08 -8.01
C VAL A 57 16.48 -5.65 -8.51
N PRO A 58 15.39 -5.61 -7.71
CA PRO A 58 14.09 -6.13 -8.12
C PRO A 58 13.59 -5.53 -9.43
N GLY A 59 13.07 -6.38 -10.32
CA GLY A 59 12.59 -6.01 -11.64
C GLY A 59 13.63 -6.20 -12.76
N PHE A 60 14.91 -6.17 -12.45
CA PHE A 60 15.98 -6.41 -13.42
C PHE A 60 16.36 -7.89 -13.49
N TYR A 61 16.73 -8.35 -14.68
CA TYR A 61 17.08 -9.74 -14.95
C TYR A 61 17.88 -9.85 -16.24
N GLN A 62 18.50 -11.00 -16.51
CA GLN A 62 19.15 -11.29 -17.78
C GLN A 62 18.17 -11.96 -18.74
N ASP A 63 18.11 -11.47 -19.97
CA ASP A 63 17.33 -12.09 -21.05
C ASP A 63 18.01 -13.36 -21.57
N LYS A 64 17.43 -13.98 -22.61
CA LYS A 64 17.96 -15.21 -23.24
C LYS A 64 19.37 -15.05 -23.84
N ASP A 65 19.78 -13.83 -24.14
CA ASP A 65 21.09 -13.50 -24.73
C ASP A 65 22.10 -13.12 -23.61
N GLY A 66 21.70 -13.20 -22.34
CA GLY A 66 22.52 -12.84 -21.18
C GLY A 66 22.60 -11.33 -20.91
N GLU A 67 21.82 -10.54 -21.65
CA GLU A 67 21.80 -9.08 -21.51
C GLU A 67 20.86 -8.62 -20.41
N TRP A 68 21.29 -7.67 -19.60
CA TRP A 68 20.47 -7.09 -18.56
C TRP A 68 19.31 -6.27 -19.12
N THR A 69 18.11 -6.50 -18.60
CA THR A 69 16.89 -5.78 -18.97
C THR A 69 15.96 -5.66 -17.76
N ILE A 70 14.89 -4.87 -17.91
CA ILE A 70 13.76 -4.81 -16.96
C ILE A 70 12.48 -5.16 -17.69
N HIS A 71 11.53 -5.81 -17.02
CA HIS A 71 10.30 -6.23 -17.67
C HIS A 71 9.06 -5.55 -17.08
N PHE A 72 8.26 -4.99 -17.96
CA PHE A 72 6.90 -4.57 -17.68
C PHE A 72 5.96 -5.27 -18.67
N SER A 73 5.14 -6.17 -18.17
CA SER A 73 4.13 -6.85 -19.02
C SER A 73 2.95 -5.92 -19.31
N ASN A 74 2.13 -6.27 -20.29
CA ASN A 74 0.87 -5.55 -20.56
C ASN A 74 -0.07 -5.53 -19.33
N LYS A 75 0.09 -6.49 -18.40
CA LYS A 75 -0.66 -6.55 -17.13
C LYS A 75 -0.09 -5.65 -16.05
N SER A 76 1.09 -5.06 -16.25
CA SER A 76 1.75 -4.15 -15.30
C SER A 76 1.66 -2.68 -15.73
N SER A 77 0.76 -2.32 -16.65
CA SER A 77 0.44 -0.92 -16.93
C SER A 77 -0.10 -0.23 -15.67
N GLY A 78 0.45 0.94 -15.37
CA GLY A 78 0.11 1.70 -14.19
C GLY A 78 1.20 2.69 -13.80
N PHE A 79 1.30 2.98 -12.52
CA PHE A 79 2.39 3.80 -12.01
C PHE A 79 3.12 3.17 -10.83
N LEU A 80 4.40 3.45 -10.77
CA LEU A 80 5.33 3.02 -9.74
C LEU A 80 5.15 3.88 -8.50
N VAL A 81 5.01 3.23 -7.36
CA VAL A 81 5.01 3.80 -6.02
C VAL A 81 6.32 3.38 -5.36
N PRO A 82 7.26 4.31 -5.15
CA PRO A 82 8.53 4.00 -4.50
C PRO A 82 8.31 3.52 -3.07
N VAL A 83 9.04 2.50 -2.65
CA VAL A 83 9.06 2.01 -1.28
C VAL A 83 10.40 2.42 -0.66
N ARG A 84 10.35 3.23 0.40
CA ARG A 84 11.53 3.82 1.03
C ARG A 84 11.80 3.18 2.39
N ASN A 85 13.07 2.99 2.68
CA ASN A 85 13.54 2.59 4.01
C ASN A 85 13.70 3.83 4.95
N MET A 86 14.27 3.62 6.12
CA MET A 86 14.47 4.66 7.14
C MET A 86 15.50 5.72 6.74
N ASP A 87 16.40 5.40 5.81
CA ASP A 87 17.39 6.34 5.26
C ASP A 87 16.81 7.14 4.07
N GLY A 88 15.52 6.96 3.74
CA GLY A 88 14.86 7.56 2.58
C GLY A 88 15.26 6.93 1.24
N LEU A 89 16.04 5.86 1.26
CA LEU A 89 16.47 5.15 0.06
C LEU A 89 15.33 4.30 -0.51
N ILE A 90 15.18 4.30 -1.85
CA ILE A 90 14.22 3.43 -2.53
C ILE A 90 14.76 2.00 -2.52
N VAL A 91 14.10 1.12 -1.78
CA VAL A 91 14.44 -0.30 -1.60
C VAL A 91 13.53 -1.24 -2.36
N GLY A 92 12.50 -0.72 -3.00
CA GLY A 92 11.55 -1.45 -3.82
C GLY A 92 10.55 -0.52 -4.47
N ALA A 93 9.65 -1.07 -5.26
CA ALA A 93 8.53 -0.33 -5.83
C ALA A 93 7.30 -1.23 -5.97
N GLN A 94 6.14 -0.67 -5.69
CA GLN A 94 4.87 -1.25 -6.09
C GLN A 94 4.39 -0.60 -7.39
N ILE A 95 3.68 -1.37 -8.22
CA ILE A 95 2.97 -0.86 -9.38
C ILE A 95 1.50 -0.81 -9.01
N ARG A 96 0.92 0.39 -8.97
CA ARG A 96 -0.53 0.54 -8.92
C ARG A 96 -1.07 0.36 -10.33
N LEU A 97 -1.85 -0.69 -10.51
CA LEU A 97 -2.35 -1.10 -11.82
C LEU A 97 -3.49 -0.19 -12.31
N ASP A 98 -3.45 0.15 -13.61
CA ASP A 98 -4.55 0.82 -14.31
C ASP A 98 -5.77 -0.10 -14.41
N HIS A 99 -5.51 -1.39 -14.67
CA HIS A 99 -6.52 -2.41 -14.81
C HIS A 99 -6.27 -3.53 -13.79
N PRO A 100 -6.92 -3.45 -12.60
CA PRO A 100 -6.81 -4.51 -11.60
C PRO A 100 -7.25 -5.86 -12.16
N TYR A 101 -6.50 -6.92 -11.84
CA TYR A 101 -6.85 -8.29 -12.22
C TYR A 101 -6.70 -9.24 -11.04
N ASP A 102 -7.47 -10.32 -11.00
CA ASP A 102 -7.48 -11.30 -9.91
C ASP A 102 -7.60 -10.66 -8.51
N GLY A 103 -8.32 -9.54 -8.40
CA GLY A 103 -8.49 -8.78 -7.16
C GLY A 103 -7.25 -7.96 -6.75
N ARG A 104 -6.18 -7.98 -7.54
CA ARG A 104 -4.94 -7.24 -7.25
C ARG A 104 -5.00 -5.85 -7.85
N LYS A 105 -4.92 -4.84 -6.98
CA LYS A 105 -4.77 -3.43 -7.37
C LYS A 105 -3.30 -3.00 -7.43
N TYR A 106 -2.44 -3.73 -6.75
CA TYR A 106 -1.00 -3.49 -6.65
C TYR A 106 -0.23 -4.79 -6.88
N ILE A 107 0.88 -4.69 -7.58
CA ILE A 107 1.88 -5.75 -7.71
C ILE A 107 3.27 -5.19 -7.40
N TRP A 108 4.19 -6.04 -7.01
CA TRP A 108 5.58 -5.63 -6.82
C TRP A 108 6.32 -5.57 -8.16
N LEU A 109 7.18 -4.57 -8.31
CA LEU A 109 8.26 -4.63 -9.30
C LEU A 109 9.24 -5.72 -8.83
N SER A 110 9.25 -6.84 -9.55
CA SER A 110 9.99 -8.05 -9.16
C SER A 110 10.34 -8.86 -10.42
N SER A 111 11.45 -9.56 -10.36
CA SER A 111 11.95 -10.41 -11.46
C SER A 111 12.26 -11.84 -11.00
N THR A 112 11.71 -12.28 -9.88
CA THR A 112 12.01 -13.59 -9.23
C THR A 112 11.96 -14.80 -10.18
N ASN A 113 11.10 -14.78 -11.20
CA ASN A 113 10.91 -15.89 -12.12
C ASN A 113 11.80 -15.82 -13.39
N PHE A 114 12.72 -14.87 -13.44
CA PHE A 114 13.62 -14.66 -14.56
C PHE A 114 15.06 -15.01 -14.20
N ASN A 115 15.90 -15.24 -15.22
CA ASN A 115 17.33 -15.51 -15.02
C ASN A 115 18.01 -14.35 -14.30
N MET A 116 18.80 -14.63 -13.25
CA MET A 116 19.43 -13.64 -12.37
C MET A 116 18.45 -12.61 -11.75
N GLY A 117 17.14 -12.91 -11.79
CA GLY A 117 16.10 -12.04 -11.26
C GLY A 117 16.01 -12.07 -9.73
N THR A 118 15.50 -11.00 -9.15
CA THR A 118 15.45 -10.77 -7.71
C THR A 118 14.03 -10.46 -7.22
N SER A 119 13.68 -10.99 -6.05
CA SER A 119 12.44 -10.67 -5.34
C SER A 119 12.47 -9.25 -4.79
N SER A 120 11.30 -8.60 -4.73
CA SER A 120 11.15 -7.32 -4.02
C SER A 120 11.41 -7.42 -2.52
N GLY A 121 11.32 -8.63 -1.93
CA GLY A 121 11.42 -8.82 -0.48
C GLY A 121 10.25 -8.21 0.32
N SER A 122 9.31 -7.54 -0.32
CA SER A 122 8.14 -6.89 0.32
C SER A 122 8.48 -6.01 1.52
N PRO A 123 9.42 -5.04 1.39
CA PRO A 123 9.83 -4.19 2.50
C PRO A 123 8.67 -3.33 3.02
N VAL A 124 8.75 -2.93 4.30
CA VAL A 124 7.86 -1.93 4.89
C VAL A 124 8.31 -0.55 4.38
N HIS A 125 7.35 0.23 3.88
CA HIS A 125 7.61 1.60 3.46
C HIS A 125 7.50 2.56 4.64
N LEU A 126 8.43 3.49 4.76
CA LEU A 126 8.36 4.60 5.70
C LEU A 126 7.90 5.88 4.98
N ALA A 127 6.72 6.37 5.35
CA ALA A 127 6.23 7.70 4.98
C ALA A 127 6.41 8.63 6.19
N GLY A 128 7.31 9.60 6.07
CA GLY A 128 7.74 10.47 7.17
C GLY A 128 9.18 10.20 7.59
N SER A 129 9.50 10.45 8.85
CA SER A 129 10.88 10.39 9.36
C SER A 129 11.03 9.42 10.54
N PRO A 130 12.18 8.75 10.69
CA PRO A 130 12.50 8.02 11.92
C PRO A 130 12.68 8.99 13.10
N GLY A 131 12.64 8.46 14.33
CA GLY A 131 12.85 9.27 15.55
C GLY A 131 11.55 9.76 16.21
N GLU A 132 10.41 9.57 15.57
CA GLU A 132 9.12 9.92 16.16
C GLU A 132 8.76 8.97 17.32
N LYS A 133 8.32 9.54 18.46
CA LYS A 133 7.88 8.76 19.62
C LYS A 133 6.67 7.89 19.34
N THR A 134 5.84 8.31 18.39
CA THR A 134 4.62 7.62 18.01
C THR A 134 4.56 7.50 16.51
N ILE A 135 4.38 6.28 16.01
CA ILE A 135 4.19 5.99 14.60
C ILE A 135 2.88 5.26 14.35
N PHE A 136 2.43 5.31 13.11
CA PHE A 136 1.22 4.65 12.65
C PHE A 136 1.57 3.51 11.70
N ILE A 137 0.91 2.37 11.81
CA ILE A 137 1.07 1.25 10.87
C ILE A 137 -0.20 1.10 10.06
N THR A 138 -0.06 1.19 8.73
CA THR A 138 -1.17 1.08 7.77
C THR A 138 -0.83 0.14 6.61
N GLU A 139 -1.79 -0.07 5.70
CA GLU A 139 -1.64 -0.88 4.50
C GLU A 139 -1.35 -0.01 3.28
N GLY A 140 -0.34 -0.39 2.49
CA GLY A 140 -0.01 0.18 1.19
C GLY A 140 0.77 1.50 1.26
N PRO A 141 1.92 1.56 0.57
CA PRO A 141 2.78 2.75 0.54
C PRO A 141 2.06 4.02 0.10
N LEU A 142 1.30 3.98 -1.00
CA LEU A 142 0.56 5.15 -1.52
C LEU A 142 -0.43 5.72 -0.48
N LYS A 143 -1.07 4.86 0.32
CA LYS A 143 -1.98 5.26 1.38
C LYS A 143 -1.22 5.95 2.52
N GLY A 144 -0.09 5.37 2.92
CA GLY A 144 0.75 5.97 3.95
C GLY A 144 1.33 7.31 3.53
N ASP A 145 1.77 7.46 2.28
CA ASP A 145 2.25 8.73 1.73
C ASP A 145 1.18 9.82 1.83
N LEU A 146 -0.08 9.51 1.45
CA LEU A 146 -1.17 10.48 1.55
C LEU A 146 -1.52 10.79 3.01
N ALA A 147 -1.58 9.78 3.87
CA ALA A 147 -1.87 9.97 5.28
C ALA A 147 -0.78 10.82 5.97
N HIS A 148 0.49 10.62 5.61
CA HIS A 148 1.60 11.46 6.04
C HIS A 148 1.42 12.90 5.54
N ALA A 149 1.18 13.09 4.25
CA ALA A 149 1.01 14.39 3.62
C ALA A 149 -0.13 15.23 4.26
N LEU A 150 -1.23 14.57 4.64
CA LEU A 150 -2.40 15.23 5.25
C LEU A 150 -2.25 15.48 6.76
N SER A 151 -1.45 14.69 7.46
CA SER A 151 -1.39 14.74 8.93
C SER A 151 -0.05 15.16 9.51
N GLY A 152 1.03 15.15 8.73
CA GLY A 152 2.41 15.30 9.20
C GLY A 152 2.90 14.15 10.10
N ARG A 153 2.12 13.07 10.27
CA ARG A 153 2.47 11.91 11.10
C ARG A 153 3.31 10.90 10.33
N THR A 154 4.11 10.13 11.04
CA THR A 154 4.95 9.09 10.44
C THR A 154 4.21 7.75 10.35
N PHE A 155 4.22 7.15 9.16
CA PHE A 155 3.56 5.89 8.86
C PHE A 155 4.55 4.83 8.39
N GLY A 156 4.50 3.64 9.03
CA GLY A 156 5.06 2.41 8.49
C GLY A 156 3.98 1.68 7.67
N CYS A 157 4.27 1.39 6.41
CA CYS A 157 3.26 0.88 5.49
C CYS A 157 3.64 -0.54 5.05
N VAL A 158 2.85 -1.51 5.48
CA VAL A 158 2.97 -2.90 4.99
C VAL A 158 2.27 -3.05 3.64
N PRO A 159 2.69 -3.98 2.78
CA PRO A 159 2.02 -4.19 1.48
C PRO A 159 0.54 -4.61 1.59
N GLY A 160 0.18 -5.22 2.70
CA GLY A 160 -1.15 -5.63 3.09
C GLY A 160 -1.13 -6.17 4.52
N ALA A 161 -2.23 -6.12 5.26
CA ALA A 161 -2.28 -6.46 6.69
C ALA A 161 -1.68 -7.84 7.04
N ASN A 162 -1.81 -8.82 6.14
CA ASN A 162 -1.22 -10.15 6.31
C ASN A 162 0.24 -10.27 5.88
N GLN A 163 0.86 -9.21 5.35
CA GLN A 163 2.26 -9.21 4.90
C GLN A 163 3.16 -8.56 5.96
N TYR A 164 3.21 -9.15 7.13
CA TYR A 164 3.87 -8.64 8.32
C TYR A 164 5.29 -9.18 8.54
N ALA A 165 5.84 -9.99 7.64
CA ALA A 165 7.15 -10.63 7.81
C ALA A 165 8.29 -9.63 8.07
N ASN A 166 8.23 -8.45 7.46
CA ASN A 166 9.23 -7.40 7.62
C ASN A 166 8.87 -6.34 8.69
N LEU A 167 7.76 -6.53 9.42
CA LEU A 167 7.41 -5.62 10.53
C LEU A 167 8.36 -5.73 11.73
N PRO A 168 8.78 -6.93 12.19
CA PRO A 168 9.66 -7.03 13.36
C PRO A 168 10.98 -6.24 13.18
N PRO A 169 11.77 -6.43 12.11
CA PRO A 169 13.00 -5.67 11.92
C PRO A 169 12.73 -4.18 11.73
N PHE A 170 11.67 -3.79 11.04
CA PHE A 170 11.26 -2.39 10.88
C PHE A 170 10.95 -1.74 12.23
N LEU A 171 10.09 -2.34 13.05
CA LEU A 171 9.71 -1.80 14.35
C LEU A 171 10.86 -1.81 15.37
N GLN A 172 11.75 -2.81 15.27
CA GLN A 172 12.96 -2.84 16.09
C GLN A 172 13.86 -1.64 15.79
N GLU A 173 14.04 -1.30 14.52
CA GLU A 173 14.82 -0.15 14.12
C GLU A 173 14.13 1.18 14.48
N MET A 174 12.80 1.30 14.30
CA MET A 174 12.03 2.46 14.76
C MET A 174 12.17 2.65 16.28
N LYS A 175 12.12 1.57 17.07
CA LYS A 175 12.35 1.63 18.51
C LYS A 175 13.77 2.13 18.82
N ARG A 176 14.79 1.66 18.10
CA ARG A 176 16.19 2.10 18.27
C ARG A 176 16.34 3.60 18.03
N THR A 177 15.56 4.17 17.13
CA THR A 177 15.55 5.63 16.83
C THR A 177 14.66 6.44 17.77
N GLY A 178 13.92 5.84 18.70
CA GLY A 178 13.18 6.55 19.74
C GLY A 178 11.67 6.29 19.78
N THR A 179 11.12 5.46 18.90
CA THR A 179 9.70 5.11 18.91
C THR A 179 9.33 4.32 20.17
N GLN A 180 8.26 4.72 20.84
CA GLN A 180 7.73 4.11 22.06
C GLN A 180 6.32 3.56 21.87
N SER A 181 5.57 4.14 20.94
CA SER A 181 4.16 3.84 20.73
C SER A 181 3.83 3.59 19.25
N VAL A 182 2.97 2.64 19.00
CA VAL A 182 2.46 2.30 17.68
C VAL A 182 0.93 2.45 17.68
N TYR A 183 0.39 3.12 16.67
CA TYR A 183 -1.04 3.13 16.39
C TYR A 183 -1.32 2.21 15.20
N GLU A 184 -2.14 1.17 15.43
CA GLU A 184 -2.65 0.32 14.36
C GLU A 184 -3.74 1.09 13.61
N ALA A 185 -3.47 1.41 12.33
CA ALA A 185 -4.32 2.18 11.44
C ALA A 185 -4.64 1.40 10.15
N TYR A 186 -4.82 0.07 10.25
CA TYR A 186 -5.29 -0.76 9.15
C TYR A 186 -6.73 -0.44 8.78
N ASP A 187 -7.11 -0.81 7.57
CA ASP A 187 -8.44 -0.55 7.02
C ASP A 187 -9.56 -0.98 7.98
N MET A 188 -10.65 -0.20 7.99
CA MET A 188 -11.83 -0.45 8.82
C MET A 188 -12.57 -1.74 8.46
N ASP A 189 -12.18 -2.44 7.39
CA ASP A 189 -12.64 -3.82 7.09
C ASP A 189 -12.43 -4.79 8.28
N LYS A 190 -11.60 -4.44 9.25
CA LYS A 190 -11.48 -5.16 10.53
C LYS A 190 -12.79 -5.21 11.33
N LEU A 191 -13.70 -4.27 11.10
CA LEU A 191 -15.04 -4.19 11.70
C LEU A 191 -16.16 -4.48 10.70
N LEU A 192 -15.83 -4.96 9.48
CA LEU A 192 -16.80 -5.22 8.42
C LEU A 192 -17.93 -6.14 8.91
N LYS A 193 -19.17 -5.70 8.73
CA LYS A 193 -20.36 -6.52 8.99
C LYS A 193 -20.41 -7.69 8.01
N THR A 194 -20.54 -8.91 8.52
CA THR A 194 -20.46 -10.13 7.70
C THR A 194 -21.79 -10.65 7.20
N ALA A 195 -22.90 -10.00 7.54
CA ALA A 195 -24.20 -10.34 6.99
C ALA A 195 -24.22 -10.24 5.46
N CYS A 196 -24.81 -11.24 4.80
CA CYS A 196 -25.00 -11.23 3.36
C CYS A 196 -26.15 -10.28 3.00
N ARG A 197 -25.84 -9.21 2.24
CA ARG A 197 -26.82 -8.25 1.71
C ARG A 197 -26.77 -8.16 0.18
N GLY A 198 -25.96 -9.02 -0.48
CA GLY A 198 -25.77 -8.98 -1.92
C GLY A 198 -24.97 -7.79 -2.42
N ASP A 199 -24.26 -7.11 -1.56
CA ASP A 199 -23.59 -5.81 -1.76
C ASP A 199 -22.05 -5.90 -1.83
N TYR A 200 -21.47 -7.11 -1.73
CA TYR A 200 -20.02 -7.27 -1.68
C TYR A 200 -19.34 -7.01 -3.02
N ASN A 201 -19.89 -7.53 -4.12
CA ASN A 201 -19.42 -7.30 -5.49
C ASN A 201 -20.49 -7.74 -6.52
N GLU A 202 -20.21 -7.50 -7.80
CA GLU A 202 -21.08 -7.84 -8.94
C GLU A 202 -21.45 -9.33 -9.01
N LYS A 203 -20.58 -10.23 -8.53
CA LYS A 203 -20.82 -11.68 -8.54
C LYS A 203 -21.81 -12.14 -7.47
N CYS A 204 -22.25 -11.25 -6.59
CA CYS A 204 -23.22 -11.58 -5.54
C CYS A 204 -24.56 -12.07 -6.12
N VAL A 205 -24.95 -11.58 -7.30
CA VAL A 205 -26.18 -11.99 -7.97
C VAL A 205 -26.24 -13.51 -8.30
N HIS A 206 -25.08 -14.16 -8.38
CA HIS A 206 -24.93 -15.60 -8.62
C HIS A 206 -24.65 -16.40 -7.33
N CYS A 207 -24.64 -15.72 -6.18
CA CYS A 207 -24.32 -16.36 -4.90
C CYS A 207 -25.58 -17.00 -4.28
N GLU A 208 -25.48 -18.25 -3.85
CA GLU A 208 -26.58 -18.96 -3.19
C GLU A 208 -27.02 -18.25 -1.91
N ASN A 209 -26.10 -17.72 -1.10
CA ASN A 209 -26.42 -16.98 0.12
C ASN A 209 -27.18 -15.69 -0.18
N TYR A 210 -26.93 -15.04 -1.32
CA TYR A 210 -27.72 -13.87 -1.73
C TYR A 210 -29.15 -14.24 -2.05
N ARG A 211 -29.39 -15.40 -2.72
CA ARG A 211 -30.73 -15.91 -2.98
C ARG A 211 -31.48 -16.17 -1.66
N LYS A 212 -30.85 -16.87 -0.71
CA LYS A 212 -31.42 -17.16 0.61
C LYS A 212 -31.73 -15.88 1.41
N TYR A 213 -30.84 -14.87 1.32
CA TYR A 213 -31.08 -13.55 1.92
C TYR A 213 -32.36 -12.90 1.36
N ARG A 214 -32.56 -12.96 0.04
CA ARG A 214 -33.79 -12.45 -0.58
C ARG A 214 -35.04 -13.21 -0.17
N GLU A 215 -34.90 -14.44 0.25
CA GLU A 215 -35.96 -15.27 0.83
C GLU A 215 -36.16 -15.02 2.35
N GLY A 216 -35.50 -13.99 2.90
CA GLY A 216 -35.64 -13.59 4.30
C GLY A 216 -34.73 -14.34 5.30
N GLN A 217 -33.73 -15.09 4.80
CA GLN A 217 -32.78 -15.79 5.66
C GLN A 217 -31.54 -14.91 5.92
N GLU A 218 -31.23 -14.69 7.19
CA GLU A 218 -29.97 -14.02 7.56
C GLU A 218 -28.81 -15.05 7.58
N LEU A 219 -27.87 -14.89 6.66
CA LEU A 219 -26.69 -15.74 6.55
C LEU A 219 -25.42 -14.87 6.51
N PRO A 220 -24.30 -15.37 7.04
CA PRO A 220 -23.03 -14.68 6.90
C PRO A 220 -22.52 -14.73 5.45
N CYS A 221 -21.91 -13.65 4.99
CA CYS A 221 -21.21 -13.64 3.72
C CYS A 221 -19.78 -14.17 3.93
N GLU A 222 -19.48 -15.33 3.37
CA GLU A 222 -18.16 -15.97 3.47
C GLU A 222 -17.02 -15.03 3.01
N LYS A 223 -17.21 -14.31 1.90
CA LYS A 223 -16.20 -13.39 1.37
C LYS A 223 -15.93 -12.22 2.32
N LYS A 224 -16.98 -11.63 2.91
CA LYS A 224 -16.84 -10.56 3.91
C LYS A 224 -16.15 -11.11 5.18
N ASN A 225 -16.51 -12.32 5.59
CA ASN A 225 -15.93 -12.96 6.76
C ASN A 225 -14.43 -13.21 6.58
N VAL A 226 -14.00 -13.83 5.47
CA VAL A 226 -12.59 -14.04 5.14
C VAL A 226 -11.82 -12.72 5.09
N LYS A 227 -12.41 -11.68 4.48
CA LYS A 227 -11.78 -10.35 4.41
C LYS A 227 -11.56 -9.76 5.80
N ARG A 228 -12.60 -9.75 6.65
CA ARG A 228 -12.50 -9.26 8.03
C ARG A 228 -11.45 -10.03 8.83
N GLN A 229 -11.48 -11.36 8.79
CA GLN A 229 -10.52 -12.21 9.50
C GLN A 229 -9.07 -11.96 9.05
N ASN A 230 -8.86 -11.72 7.77
CA ASN A 230 -7.53 -11.42 7.25
C ASN A 230 -6.96 -10.12 7.85
N ILE A 231 -7.75 -9.06 7.93
CA ILE A 231 -7.31 -7.80 8.55
C ILE A 231 -7.12 -8.00 10.06
N GLN A 232 -8.07 -8.64 10.74
CA GLN A 232 -7.98 -8.90 12.19
C GLN A 232 -6.73 -9.72 12.55
N ARG A 233 -6.35 -10.70 11.73
CA ARG A 233 -5.10 -11.45 11.91
C ARG A 233 -3.88 -10.53 11.81
N GLY A 234 -3.87 -9.59 10.86
CA GLY A 234 -2.83 -8.57 10.75
C GLY A 234 -2.75 -7.68 11.99
N CYS A 235 -3.90 -7.22 12.51
CA CYS A 235 -3.96 -6.43 13.75
C CYS A 235 -3.39 -7.21 14.95
N GLN A 236 -3.77 -8.47 15.11
CA GLN A 236 -3.28 -9.35 16.17
C GLN A 236 -1.76 -9.56 16.07
N LYS A 237 -1.26 -9.78 14.85
CA LYS A 237 0.19 -9.96 14.63
C LYS A 237 0.96 -8.67 14.92
N LEU A 238 0.49 -7.51 14.51
CA LEU A 238 1.10 -6.23 14.86
C LEU A 238 1.15 -6.05 16.38
N THR A 239 0.05 -6.32 17.07
CA THR A 239 -0.03 -6.25 18.53
C THR A 239 0.98 -7.17 19.20
N GLN A 240 1.08 -8.42 18.74
CA GLN A 240 2.05 -9.39 19.24
C GLN A 240 3.50 -8.89 19.06
N ILE A 241 3.85 -8.42 17.86
CA ILE A 241 5.19 -7.89 17.56
C ILE A 241 5.53 -6.69 18.46
N CYS A 242 4.57 -5.78 18.65
CA CYS A 242 4.76 -4.64 19.54
C CYS A 242 5.06 -5.07 20.98
N TRP A 243 4.32 -6.05 21.51
CA TRP A 243 4.56 -6.59 22.85
C TRP A 243 5.92 -7.25 22.97
N GLU A 244 6.31 -8.08 22.01
CA GLU A 244 7.63 -8.72 21.97
C GLU A 244 8.77 -7.70 21.96
N LEU A 245 8.55 -6.55 21.32
CA LEU A 245 9.51 -5.45 21.28
C LEU A 245 9.37 -4.46 22.45
N GLY A 246 8.39 -4.62 23.33
CA GLY A 246 8.14 -3.68 24.45
C GLY A 246 7.67 -2.31 23.96
N LEU A 247 6.95 -2.24 22.85
CA LEU A 247 6.29 -1.04 22.34
C LEU A 247 4.83 -1.03 22.80
N SER A 248 4.31 0.15 23.18
CA SER A 248 2.87 0.29 23.39
C SER A 248 2.13 0.27 22.06
N VAL A 249 0.94 -0.35 22.03
CA VAL A 249 0.12 -0.41 20.81
C VAL A 249 -1.32 -0.03 21.11
N LYS A 250 -1.94 0.77 20.20
CA LYS A 250 -3.35 1.15 20.25
C LYS A 250 -3.96 0.95 18.87
N THR A 251 -5.15 0.36 18.83
CA THR A 251 -5.95 0.25 17.62
C THR A 251 -6.75 1.53 17.39
N LEU A 252 -6.66 2.07 16.17
CA LEU A 252 -7.48 3.19 15.76
C LEU A 252 -8.76 2.71 15.04
N THR A 253 -9.83 3.42 15.29
CA THR A 253 -11.10 3.29 14.58
C THR A 253 -11.63 4.67 14.21
N TRP A 254 -12.34 4.74 13.10
CA TRP A 254 -12.97 5.97 12.61
C TRP A 254 -14.28 5.66 11.92
N ASP A 255 -15.06 6.70 11.56
CA ASP A 255 -16.33 6.56 10.87
C ASP A 255 -17.33 5.64 11.63
N MET A 256 -17.33 5.76 12.96
CA MET A 256 -18.23 5.01 13.83
C MET A 256 -19.60 5.70 13.85
N ASP A 257 -20.67 4.91 13.85
CA ASP A 257 -22.03 5.41 14.05
C ASP A 257 -22.36 5.54 15.56
N LYS A 258 -23.58 6.01 15.85
CA LYS A 258 -24.06 6.21 17.23
C LYS A 258 -24.17 4.91 18.06
N ASP A 259 -24.25 3.77 17.39
CA ASP A 259 -24.38 2.45 18.01
C ASP A 259 -23.01 1.80 18.24
N GLY A 260 -21.92 2.49 17.82
CA GLY A 260 -20.55 2.00 17.96
C GLY A 260 -20.13 1.03 16.86
N ASP A 261 -20.88 0.94 15.78
CA ASP A 261 -20.56 0.16 14.60
C ASP A 261 -19.83 1.02 13.54
N TRP A 262 -19.03 0.39 12.70
CA TRP A 262 -18.45 1.08 11.54
C TRP A 262 -19.54 1.38 10.50
N ALA A 263 -19.67 2.64 10.12
CA ALA A 263 -20.70 3.11 9.20
C ALA A 263 -20.40 2.78 7.71
N GLU A 264 -19.26 2.16 7.42
CA GLU A 264 -18.80 1.69 6.10
C GLU A 264 -18.67 2.78 5.02
N ARG A 265 -18.62 4.08 5.39
CA ARG A 265 -18.45 5.20 4.47
C ARG A 265 -16.99 5.45 4.12
N VAL A 266 -16.10 5.36 5.11
CA VAL A 266 -14.67 5.67 5.00
C VAL A 266 -13.85 4.47 5.47
N LYS A 267 -13.08 3.89 4.53
CA LYS A 267 -12.37 2.64 4.76
C LYS A 267 -10.94 2.84 5.25
N GLY A 268 -10.14 3.59 4.51
CA GLY A 268 -8.71 3.80 4.74
C GLY A 268 -8.45 4.99 5.65
N VAL A 269 -7.31 5.00 6.34
CA VAL A 269 -6.86 6.14 7.15
C VAL A 269 -6.61 7.38 6.29
N ASP A 270 -6.12 7.20 5.08
CA ASP A 270 -5.92 8.25 4.08
C ASP A 270 -7.24 8.90 3.66
N ASP A 271 -8.26 8.10 3.36
CA ASP A 271 -9.60 8.58 3.02
C ASP A 271 -10.22 9.34 4.20
N TYR A 272 -10.02 8.85 5.44
CA TYR A 272 -10.50 9.51 6.65
C TYR A 272 -9.85 10.88 6.88
N LEU A 273 -8.53 10.94 6.75
CA LEU A 273 -7.81 12.20 6.90
C LEU A 273 -8.18 13.21 5.81
N HIS A 274 -8.37 12.74 4.58
CA HIS A 274 -8.83 13.56 3.47
C HIS A 274 -10.25 14.13 3.72
N ASP A 275 -11.18 13.31 4.20
CA ASP A 275 -12.53 13.75 4.56
C ASP A 275 -12.52 14.80 5.68
N LEU A 276 -11.64 14.62 6.69
CA LEU A 276 -11.47 15.61 7.75
C LEU A 276 -10.94 16.95 7.22
N GLU A 277 -9.99 16.92 6.30
CA GLU A 277 -9.43 18.14 5.71
C GLU A 277 -10.46 18.91 4.87
N GLN A 278 -11.27 18.18 4.07
CA GLN A 278 -12.36 18.77 3.31
C GLN A 278 -13.42 19.44 4.22
N LYS A 279 -13.76 18.82 5.33
CA LYS A 279 -14.71 19.39 6.30
C LYS A 279 -14.18 20.65 6.96
N LYS A 280 -12.88 20.74 7.26
CA LYS A 280 -12.26 21.97 7.78
C LYS A 280 -12.31 23.09 6.77
N GLN A 281 -11.99 22.83 5.49
CA GLN A 281 -12.03 23.81 4.42
C GLN A 281 -13.44 24.30 4.13
N GLY A 282 -14.46 23.43 4.18
CA GLY A 282 -15.87 23.78 4.01
C GLY A 282 -16.51 24.55 5.18
N GLN A 283 -15.87 24.54 6.38
CA GLN A 283 -16.32 25.32 7.53
C GLN A 283 -15.70 26.72 7.60
N THR A 284 -14.67 26.99 6.78
CA THR A 284 -13.95 28.27 6.71
C THR A 284 -14.41 29.15 5.56
N SER A 285 -15.36 28.70 4.75
CA SER A 285 -16.02 29.46 3.67
C SER A 285 -17.47 29.76 4.04
#